data_2a43eb68a65b412fe3138330471f8a02
#
_entry.id   2a43eb68a65b412fe3138330471f8a02
#
_cell.length_a   1.000
_cell.length_b   1.000
_cell.length_c   1.000
_cell.angle_alpha   90.00
_cell.angle_beta   90.00
_cell.angle_gamma   90.00
#
_symmetry.space_group_name_H-M   'P 1'
#
loop_
_entity.id
_entity.type
_entity.pdbx_description
1 polymer ?
#
loop_
_entity_poly.entity_id
_entity_poly.type
_entity_poly.pdbx_seq_one_letter_code
_entity_poly.pdbx_strand_id
1 'polypeptide(L)'
;MTWNNVFIAHSDSLEKPFSEGTRQDYIENFSYKPSDNMLSAETFKSFPAHPDNIFARNLIWDMMTFETFAWMYWDSLELNVPYVIRDTGGEFEMAEIGTYNHNVISICWKGITAIDGELCAVIDFTAIDNLITLEMDFMKSKGTEQYWGTTWVSLKTRNIEKAVMYGGVMLDCEIRGLPQNYLAKTVRELYVEPIK
;
A
#
# COMPACT_ATOMS: atom_id res chain seq x y z
N MET A 1 1.60 -9.23 -12.63
CA MET A 1 1.02 -7.91 -12.93
C MET A 1 1.99 -7.11 -13.79
N THR A 2 1.48 -6.23 -14.67
CA THR A 2 2.30 -5.34 -15.49
C THR A 2 1.77 -3.92 -15.36
N TRP A 3 2.64 -2.97 -15.16
CA TRP A 3 2.32 -1.55 -15.02
C TRP A 3 2.49 -0.82 -16.35
N ASN A 4 1.44 -0.18 -16.83
CA ASN A 4 1.44 0.59 -18.05
C ASN A 4 0.60 1.84 -17.89
N ASN A 5 0.94 2.91 -18.59
CA ASN A 5 0.19 4.16 -18.61
C ASN A 5 -0.05 4.75 -17.20
N VAL A 6 0.99 4.78 -16.38
CA VAL A 6 0.92 5.35 -15.04
C VAL A 6 1.04 6.86 -15.12
N PHE A 7 0.12 7.57 -14.47
CA PHE A 7 0.10 9.02 -14.37
C PHE A 7 0.00 9.46 -12.92
N ILE A 8 0.68 10.53 -12.57
CA ILE A 8 0.53 11.19 -11.28
C ILE A 8 -0.06 12.57 -11.51
N ALA A 9 -1.15 12.87 -10.83
CA ALA A 9 -1.81 14.15 -10.84
C ALA A 9 -1.88 14.72 -9.41
N HIS A 10 -1.90 16.03 -9.29
CA HIS A 10 -1.95 16.74 -8.02
C HIS A 10 -3.17 17.63 -7.94
N SER A 11 -3.67 17.83 -6.73
CA SER A 11 -4.64 18.87 -6.40
C SER A 11 -4.23 19.59 -5.13
N ASP A 12 -4.38 20.90 -5.10
CA ASP A 12 -4.07 21.73 -3.92
C ASP A 12 -5.09 21.59 -2.78
N SER A 13 -6.22 20.99 -3.06
CA SER A 13 -7.26 20.73 -2.04
C SER A 13 -8.23 19.63 -2.53
N LEU A 14 -8.94 19.02 -1.58
CA LEU A 14 -9.97 18.00 -1.88
C LEU A 14 -11.16 18.54 -2.69
N GLU A 15 -11.35 19.86 -2.71
CA GLU A 15 -12.46 20.52 -3.43
C GLU A 15 -12.09 20.90 -4.87
N LYS A 16 -10.80 20.87 -5.22
CA LYS A 16 -10.33 21.21 -6.56
C LYS A 16 -10.13 19.94 -7.42
N PRO A 17 -10.35 20.04 -8.73
CA PRO A 17 -10.01 18.95 -9.63
C PRO A 17 -8.49 18.69 -9.60
N PHE A 18 -8.12 17.46 -9.88
CA PHE A 18 -6.72 17.12 -10.10
C PHE A 18 -6.17 17.88 -11.32
N SER A 19 -4.87 18.18 -11.27
CA SER A 19 -4.14 18.69 -12.43
C SER A 19 -4.18 17.68 -13.58
N GLU A 20 -3.77 18.09 -14.77
CA GLU A 20 -3.44 17.14 -15.81
C GLU A 20 -2.31 16.22 -15.33
N GLY A 21 -2.49 14.91 -15.47
CA GLY A 21 -1.54 13.92 -14.96
C GLY A 21 -0.22 13.94 -15.73
N THR A 22 0.88 13.80 -15.00
CA THR A 22 2.22 13.61 -15.59
C THR A 22 2.50 12.12 -15.71
N ARG A 23 2.82 11.66 -16.91
CA ARG A 23 3.16 10.26 -17.19
C ARG A 23 4.46 9.87 -16.48
N GLN A 24 4.50 8.65 -15.98
CA GLN A 24 5.61 8.09 -15.23
C GLN A 24 6.35 7.03 -16.06
N ASP A 25 7.21 7.47 -16.97
CA ASP A 25 7.87 6.56 -17.94
C ASP A 25 8.83 5.55 -17.27
N TYR A 26 9.37 5.86 -16.10
CA TYR A 26 10.29 4.97 -15.37
C TYR A 26 9.64 3.68 -14.86
N ILE A 27 8.32 3.63 -14.75
CA ILE A 27 7.56 2.45 -14.31
C ILE A 27 6.88 1.71 -15.47
N GLU A 28 6.98 2.26 -16.67
CA GLU A 28 6.34 1.68 -17.85
C GLU A 28 6.89 0.29 -18.18
N ASN A 29 5.98 -0.67 -18.42
CA ASN A 29 6.29 -2.09 -18.64
C ASN A 29 6.94 -2.83 -17.45
N PHE A 30 6.99 -2.23 -16.27
CA PHE A 30 7.43 -2.95 -15.09
C PHE A 30 6.46 -4.11 -14.81
N SER A 31 7.03 -5.30 -14.62
CA SER A 31 6.25 -6.53 -14.38
C SER A 31 6.79 -7.29 -13.20
N TYR A 32 5.87 -7.84 -12.40
CA TYR A 32 6.21 -8.78 -11.34
C TYR A 32 5.16 -9.89 -11.25
N LYS A 33 5.52 -10.99 -10.60
CA LYS A 33 4.59 -12.06 -10.24
C LYS A 33 4.36 -12.00 -8.74
N PRO A 34 3.10 -12.05 -8.29
CA PRO A 34 2.80 -12.24 -6.88
C PRO A 34 3.48 -13.52 -6.34
N SER A 35 4.08 -13.42 -5.17
CA SER A 35 4.79 -14.51 -4.51
C SER A 35 4.69 -14.37 -2.99
N ASP A 36 5.06 -15.41 -2.27
CA ASP A 36 5.05 -15.43 -0.80
C ASP A 36 6.01 -14.39 -0.18
N ASN A 37 6.96 -13.88 -0.96
CA ASN A 37 7.93 -12.88 -0.53
C ASN A 37 7.56 -11.44 -0.91
N MET A 38 6.31 -11.17 -1.30
CA MET A 38 5.91 -9.86 -1.80
C MET A 38 6.16 -8.71 -0.80
N LEU A 39 6.07 -9.00 0.50
CA LEU A 39 6.30 -8.01 1.56
C LEU A 39 7.76 -7.99 2.07
N SER A 40 8.71 -8.54 1.34
CA SER A 40 10.11 -8.54 1.74
C SER A 40 10.84 -7.26 1.33
N ALA A 41 11.86 -6.89 2.10
CA ALA A 41 12.75 -5.77 1.78
C ALA A 41 13.44 -5.93 0.43
N GLU A 42 13.83 -7.14 0.06
CA GLU A 42 14.46 -7.45 -1.22
C GLU A 42 13.53 -7.16 -2.40
N THR A 43 12.27 -7.59 -2.29
CA THR A 43 11.25 -7.29 -3.30
C THR A 43 11.02 -5.79 -3.42
N PHE A 44 10.90 -5.07 -2.31
CA PHE A 44 10.74 -3.63 -2.30
C PHE A 44 11.90 -2.90 -2.99
N LYS A 45 13.15 -3.32 -2.74
CA LYS A 45 14.35 -2.75 -3.38
C LYS A 45 14.37 -2.97 -4.92
N SER A 46 13.70 -4.01 -5.41
CA SER A 46 13.64 -4.30 -6.85
C SER A 46 12.70 -3.40 -7.63
N PHE A 47 11.85 -2.61 -6.97
CA PHE A 47 10.87 -1.76 -7.63
C PHE A 47 11.53 -0.57 -8.33
N PRO A 48 10.98 -0.14 -9.48
CA PRO A 48 11.40 1.11 -10.13
C PRO A 48 11.31 2.27 -9.15
N ALA A 49 12.30 3.15 -9.18
CA ALA A 49 12.32 4.35 -8.37
C ALA A 49 12.58 5.57 -9.24
N HIS A 50 11.79 6.62 -9.04
CA HIS A 50 12.10 7.92 -9.60
C HIS A 50 13.17 8.60 -8.73
N PRO A 51 14.23 9.21 -9.33
CA PRO A 51 15.30 9.83 -8.55
C PRO A 51 14.80 10.92 -7.60
N ASP A 52 13.76 11.65 -8.00
CA ASP A 52 13.21 12.77 -7.24
C ASP A 52 11.91 12.42 -6.48
N ASN A 53 11.44 11.18 -6.54
CA ASN A 53 10.20 10.76 -5.91
C ASN A 53 10.30 9.38 -5.25
N ILE A 54 10.75 9.40 -4.01
CA ILE A 54 10.90 8.19 -3.18
C ILE A 54 9.56 7.49 -2.91
N PHE A 55 8.43 8.22 -2.98
CA PHE A 55 7.11 7.66 -2.72
C PHE A 55 6.54 6.86 -3.90
N ALA A 56 7.15 6.94 -5.08
CA ALA A 56 6.67 6.20 -6.25
C ALA A 56 6.73 4.67 -6.06
N ARG A 57 7.70 4.16 -5.31
CA ARG A 57 7.76 2.75 -4.93
C ARG A 57 6.56 2.32 -4.08
N ASN A 58 5.99 3.24 -3.31
CA ASN A 58 4.85 2.94 -2.46
C ASN A 58 3.60 2.58 -3.26
N LEU A 59 3.41 3.12 -4.47
CA LEU A 59 2.28 2.74 -5.33
C LEU A 59 2.32 1.26 -5.70
N ILE A 60 3.51 0.74 -6.06
CA ILE A 60 3.68 -0.68 -6.36
C ILE A 60 3.47 -1.52 -5.10
N TRP A 61 4.02 -1.05 -3.98
CA TRP A 61 3.87 -1.70 -2.68
C TRP A 61 2.40 -1.81 -2.25
N ASP A 62 1.63 -0.74 -2.42
CA ASP A 62 0.21 -0.71 -2.09
C ASP A 62 -0.57 -1.72 -2.94
N MET A 63 -0.28 -1.83 -4.24
CA MET A 63 -0.91 -2.83 -5.11
C MET A 63 -0.55 -4.25 -4.68
N MET A 64 0.72 -4.50 -4.36
CA MET A 64 1.15 -5.81 -3.84
C MET A 64 0.48 -6.14 -2.50
N THR A 65 0.20 -5.14 -1.69
CA THR A 65 -0.54 -5.31 -0.43
C THR A 65 -1.95 -5.84 -0.70
N PHE A 66 -2.68 -5.27 -1.66
CA PHE A 66 -3.97 -5.80 -2.07
C PHE A 66 -3.88 -7.25 -2.57
N GLU A 67 -2.89 -7.55 -3.39
CA GLU A 67 -2.68 -8.89 -3.94
C GLU A 67 -2.35 -9.91 -2.84
N THR A 68 -1.50 -9.53 -1.88
CA THR A 68 -1.15 -10.35 -0.72
C THR A 68 -2.39 -10.70 0.08
N PHE A 69 -3.22 -9.72 0.41
CA PHE A 69 -4.43 -9.96 1.19
C PHE A 69 -5.51 -10.70 0.40
N ALA A 70 -5.54 -10.55 -0.91
CA ALA A 70 -6.46 -11.27 -1.77
C ALA A 70 -6.11 -12.76 -1.90
N TRP A 71 -4.83 -13.15 -1.90
CA TRP A 71 -4.43 -14.50 -2.31
C TRP A 71 -3.60 -15.27 -1.29
N MET A 72 -2.64 -14.64 -0.60
CA MET A 72 -1.67 -15.35 0.25
C MET A 72 -2.35 -16.15 1.37
N TYR A 73 -3.43 -15.61 1.91
CA TYR A 73 -4.13 -16.21 3.05
C TYR A 73 -5.47 -16.84 2.69
N TRP A 74 -5.78 -16.97 1.40
CA TRP A 74 -7.07 -17.41 0.90
C TRP A 74 -7.58 -18.71 1.55
N ASP A 75 -6.71 -19.71 1.62
CA ASP A 75 -7.07 -21.04 2.17
C ASP A 75 -7.20 -21.06 3.71
N SER A 76 -6.77 -19.97 4.37
CA SER A 76 -6.83 -19.79 5.82
C SER A 76 -8.03 -18.95 6.28
N LEU A 77 -8.80 -18.38 5.34
CA LEU A 77 -9.90 -17.49 5.68
C LEU A 77 -11.20 -18.26 5.94
N GLU A 78 -11.82 -17.96 7.06
CA GLU A 78 -13.17 -18.43 7.41
C GLU A 78 -14.15 -17.26 7.40
N LEU A 79 -15.40 -17.52 7.02
CA LEU A 79 -16.43 -16.48 6.91
C LEU A 79 -16.64 -15.78 8.25
N ASN A 80 -16.47 -14.47 8.28
CA ASN A 80 -16.60 -13.59 9.46
C ASN A 80 -15.66 -13.91 10.63
N VAL A 81 -14.62 -14.71 10.40
CA VAL A 81 -13.57 -14.98 11.40
C VAL A 81 -12.33 -14.19 11.04
N PRO A 82 -11.84 -13.27 11.89
CA PRO A 82 -10.59 -12.55 11.64
C PRO A 82 -9.39 -13.49 11.69
N TYR A 83 -8.61 -13.50 10.63
CA TYR A 83 -7.29 -14.12 10.58
C TYR A 83 -6.25 -13.07 10.97
N VAL A 84 -5.59 -13.26 12.12
CA VAL A 84 -4.68 -12.25 12.71
C VAL A 84 -3.24 -12.71 12.64
N ILE A 85 -2.42 -11.90 11.98
CA ILE A 85 -0.98 -12.09 11.84
C ILE A 85 -0.29 -11.11 12.80
N ARG A 86 0.47 -11.64 13.77
CA ARG A 86 1.15 -10.84 14.82
C ARG A 86 2.66 -10.77 14.64
N ASP A 87 3.21 -11.64 13.83
CA ASP A 87 4.64 -11.64 13.49
C ASP A 87 4.77 -11.69 11.98
N THR A 88 5.02 -10.54 11.40
CA THR A 88 5.10 -10.36 9.95
C THR A 88 6.54 -10.43 9.43
N GLY A 89 7.48 -10.93 10.23
CA GLY A 89 8.88 -11.10 9.83
C GLY A 89 9.82 -9.95 10.21
N GLY A 90 9.36 -9.03 11.06
CA GLY A 90 10.22 -8.01 11.65
C GLY A 90 10.34 -6.71 10.84
N GLU A 91 11.40 -5.97 11.17
CA GLU A 91 11.73 -4.70 10.53
C GLU A 91 12.38 -4.91 9.17
N PHE A 92 12.02 -4.13 8.18
CA PHE A 92 12.67 -4.12 6.88
C PHE A 92 13.11 -2.70 6.47
N GLU A 93 14.17 -2.64 5.70
CA GLU A 93 14.71 -1.40 5.17
C GLU A 93 13.91 -0.90 3.96
N MET A 94 13.54 0.38 4.01
CA MET A 94 12.86 1.09 2.93
C MET A 94 13.89 1.86 2.09
N ALA A 95 14.41 1.25 1.04
CA ALA A 95 15.22 1.93 0.01
C ALA A 95 16.33 2.86 0.55
N GLU A 96 17.00 2.45 1.62
CA GLU A 96 18.09 3.21 2.26
C GLU A 96 17.68 4.53 2.95
N ILE A 97 16.38 4.78 3.05
CA ILE A 97 15.85 5.99 3.69
C ILE A 97 15.27 5.75 5.08
N GLY A 98 15.21 4.50 5.51
CA GLY A 98 14.64 4.18 6.83
C GLY A 98 14.19 2.75 6.96
N THR A 99 13.40 2.51 7.98
CA THR A 99 12.88 1.19 8.32
C THR A 99 11.37 1.21 8.51
N TYR A 100 10.75 0.07 8.23
CA TYR A 100 9.33 -0.16 8.43
C TYR A 100 9.12 -1.49 9.15
N ASN A 101 8.20 -1.51 10.11
CA ASN A 101 7.84 -2.70 10.84
C ASN A 101 6.32 -2.85 10.89
N HIS A 102 5.82 -3.93 10.31
CA HIS A 102 4.43 -4.35 10.49
C HIS A 102 4.26 -4.96 11.89
N ASN A 103 3.24 -4.53 12.62
CA ASN A 103 2.96 -5.08 13.94
C ASN A 103 1.78 -6.06 13.91
N VAL A 104 0.59 -5.59 13.59
CA VAL A 104 -0.60 -6.43 13.56
C VAL A 104 -1.35 -6.25 12.25
N ILE A 105 -1.53 -7.35 11.53
CA ILE A 105 -2.39 -7.42 10.34
C ILE A 105 -3.58 -8.32 10.65
N SER A 106 -4.77 -7.88 10.32
CA SER A 106 -6.00 -8.68 10.41
C SER A 106 -6.69 -8.72 9.06
N ILE A 107 -7.05 -9.91 8.62
CA ILE A 107 -7.74 -10.16 7.35
C ILE A 107 -9.03 -10.91 7.68
N CYS A 108 -10.14 -10.55 7.05
CA CYS A 108 -11.43 -11.17 7.32
C CYS A 108 -12.26 -11.33 6.05
N TRP A 109 -12.62 -12.54 5.71
CA TRP A 109 -13.61 -12.79 4.66
C TRP A 109 -15.00 -12.43 5.16
N LYS A 110 -15.63 -11.40 4.58
CA LYS A 110 -16.91 -10.83 5.03
C LYS A 110 -18.12 -11.43 4.33
N GLY A 111 -17.94 -12.04 3.17
CA GLY A 111 -19.03 -12.61 2.40
C GLY A 111 -18.79 -12.59 0.91
N ILE A 112 -19.87 -12.74 0.15
CA ILE A 112 -19.87 -12.73 -1.31
C ILE A 112 -20.80 -11.65 -1.80
N THR A 113 -20.40 -10.90 -2.82
CA THR A 113 -21.23 -9.92 -3.52
C THR A 113 -21.04 -10.04 -5.03
N ALA A 114 -21.85 -9.34 -5.80
CA ALA A 114 -21.68 -9.24 -7.24
C ALA A 114 -21.19 -7.83 -7.62
N ILE A 115 -20.16 -7.75 -8.44
CA ILE A 115 -19.67 -6.52 -9.09
C ILE A 115 -19.79 -6.72 -10.58
N ASP A 116 -20.62 -5.91 -11.25
CA ASP A 116 -20.87 -5.98 -12.70
C ASP A 116 -21.22 -7.40 -13.21
N GLY A 117 -21.89 -8.19 -12.36
CA GLY A 117 -22.28 -9.57 -12.67
C GLY A 117 -21.24 -10.64 -12.32
N GLU A 118 -20.05 -10.27 -11.90
CA GLU A 118 -19.03 -11.19 -11.38
C GLU A 118 -19.20 -11.41 -9.89
N LEU A 119 -19.22 -12.68 -9.46
CA LEU A 119 -19.28 -13.02 -8.02
C LEU A 119 -17.92 -12.87 -7.38
N CYS A 120 -17.84 -12.04 -6.36
CA CYS A 120 -16.60 -11.71 -5.66
C CYS A 120 -16.67 -12.03 -4.18
N ALA A 121 -15.60 -12.60 -3.64
CA ALA A 121 -15.36 -12.61 -2.21
C ALA A 121 -15.03 -11.19 -1.73
N VAL A 122 -15.60 -10.79 -0.61
CA VAL A 122 -15.33 -9.50 0.05
C VAL A 122 -14.36 -9.75 1.19
N ILE A 123 -13.16 -9.21 1.09
CA ILE A 123 -12.09 -9.40 2.05
C ILE A 123 -11.71 -8.05 2.64
N ASP A 124 -12.00 -7.87 3.94
CA ASP A 124 -11.54 -6.70 4.69
C ASP A 124 -10.16 -6.97 5.27
N PHE A 125 -9.35 -5.94 5.33
CA PHE A 125 -8.04 -5.98 5.98
C PHE A 125 -7.78 -4.73 6.83
N THR A 126 -6.98 -4.89 7.86
CA THR A 126 -6.45 -3.80 8.68
C THR A 126 -4.99 -4.09 9.02
N ALA A 127 -4.16 -3.06 9.02
CA ALA A 127 -2.81 -3.10 9.56
C ALA A 127 -2.63 -1.89 10.46
N ILE A 128 -2.35 -2.15 11.73
CA ILE A 128 -2.30 -1.13 12.78
C ILE A 128 -0.97 -1.18 13.52
N ASP A 129 -0.62 -0.03 14.12
CA ASP A 129 0.59 0.13 14.92
C ASP A 129 1.89 -0.20 14.16
N ASN A 130 1.88 -0.01 12.83
CA ASN A 130 3.09 -0.16 12.04
C ASN A 130 4.06 0.98 12.38
N LEU A 131 5.32 0.64 12.59
CA LEU A 131 6.34 1.62 12.96
C LEU A 131 7.12 2.05 11.73
N ILE A 132 7.37 3.35 11.60
CA ILE A 132 8.18 3.95 10.54
C ILE A 132 9.30 4.75 11.18
N THR A 133 10.51 4.55 10.70
CA THR A 133 11.65 5.42 10.99
C THR A 133 12.26 5.84 9.67
N LEU A 134 12.38 7.14 9.42
CA LEU A 134 13.05 7.67 8.23
C LEU A 134 14.31 8.41 8.66
N GLU A 135 15.38 8.22 7.91
CA GLU A 135 16.64 8.90 8.11
C GLU A 135 17.19 9.37 6.76
N MET A 136 17.16 10.68 6.56
CA MET A 136 17.66 11.35 5.37
C MET A 136 18.63 12.45 5.80
N ASP A 137 19.49 12.91 4.89
CA ASP A 137 20.52 13.92 5.20
C ASP A 137 19.99 15.18 5.86
N PHE A 138 18.75 15.57 5.55
CA PHE A 138 18.12 16.79 6.03
C PHE A 138 17.04 16.56 7.09
N MET A 139 16.61 15.30 7.32
CA MET A 139 15.48 15.00 8.22
C MET A 139 15.62 13.62 8.84
N LYS A 140 15.31 13.54 10.12
CA LYS A 140 15.00 12.28 10.83
C LYS A 140 13.56 12.29 11.26
N SER A 141 12.87 11.18 11.12
CA SER A 141 11.50 11.08 11.62
C SER A 141 11.18 9.70 12.17
N LYS A 142 10.24 9.69 13.11
CA LYS A 142 9.67 8.47 13.68
C LYS A 142 8.17 8.61 13.76
N GLY A 143 7.47 7.51 13.57
CA GLY A 143 6.05 7.54 13.73
C GLY A 143 5.37 6.23 13.47
N THR A 144 4.09 6.33 13.19
CA THR A 144 3.23 5.17 12.97
C THR A 144 2.44 5.33 11.67
N GLU A 145 2.18 4.21 11.05
CA GLU A 145 1.22 4.08 9.98
C GLU A 145 0.13 3.10 10.38
N GLN A 146 -1.08 3.40 9.94
CA GLN A 146 -2.17 2.44 9.96
C GLN A 146 -2.94 2.54 8.64
N TYR A 147 -3.35 1.38 8.14
CA TYR A 147 -4.17 1.31 6.94
C TYR A 147 -5.21 0.20 7.05
N TRP A 148 -6.31 0.39 6.34
CA TRP A 148 -7.42 -0.55 6.29
C TRP A 148 -8.14 -0.44 4.96
N GLY A 149 -8.86 -1.46 4.60
CA GLY A 149 -9.58 -1.46 3.35
C GLY A 149 -10.35 -2.73 3.07
N THR A 150 -10.82 -2.82 1.84
CA THR A 150 -11.59 -3.95 1.34
C THR A 150 -11.13 -4.28 -0.08
N THR A 151 -10.97 -5.57 -0.34
CA THR A 151 -10.67 -6.11 -1.66
C THR A 151 -11.80 -7.04 -2.09
N TRP A 152 -12.26 -6.89 -3.32
CA TRP A 152 -13.25 -7.76 -3.97
C TRP A 152 -12.54 -8.64 -4.98
N VAL A 153 -12.52 -9.93 -4.72
CA VAL A 153 -11.78 -10.92 -5.52
C VAL A 153 -12.75 -11.85 -6.23
N SER A 154 -12.68 -11.91 -7.56
CA SER A 154 -13.50 -12.82 -8.35
C SER A 154 -13.34 -14.27 -7.89
N LEU A 155 -14.45 -14.93 -7.61
CA LEU A 155 -14.46 -16.36 -7.28
C LEU A 155 -14.09 -17.26 -8.48
N LYS A 156 -14.25 -16.74 -9.68
CA LYS A 156 -14.00 -17.45 -10.94
C LYS A 156 -12.56 -17.29 -11.44
N THR A 157 -12.10 -16.04 -11.52
CA THR A 157 -10.80 -15.70 -12.14
C THR A 157 -9.69 -15.49 -11.13
N ARG A 158 -10.04 -15.26 -9.86
CA ARG A 158 -9.14 -14.83 -8.79
C ARG A 158 -8.56 -13.43 -9.00
N ASN A 159 -9.02 -12.68 -10.00
CA ASN A 159 -8.60 -11.29 -10.19
C ASN A 159 -9.24 -10.39 -9.13
N ILE A 160 -8.54 -9.30 -8.80
CA ILE A 160 -9.08 -8.21 -8.01
C ILE A 160 -9.98 -7.38 -8.94
N GLU A 161 -11.30 -7.41 -8.68
CA GLU A 161 -12.29 -6.65 -9.45
C GLU A 161 -12.51 -5.25 -8.88
N LYS A 162 -12.18 -5.06 -7.61
CA LYS A 162 -12.18 -3.78 -6.93
C LYS A 162 -11.32 -3.85 -5.68
N ALA A 163 -10.63 -2.76 -5.35
CA ALA A 163 -10.02 -2.61 -4.04
C ALA A 163 -10.07 -1.16 -3.59
N VAL A 164 -10.19 -0.96 -2.28
CA VAL A 164 -10.16 0.35 -1.62
C VAL A 164 -9.27 0.26 -0.42
N MET A 165 -8.35 1.19 -0.26
CA MET A 165 -7.51 1.31 0.94
C MET A 165 -7.49 2.75 1.44
N TYR A 166 -7.61 2.90 2.73
CA TYR A 166 -7.42 4.14 3.46
C TYR A 166 -6.20 3.99 4.36
N GLY A 167 -5.39 5.03 4.46
CA GLY A 167 -4.22 5.01 5.32
C GLY A 167 -3.93 6.35 5.96
N GLY A 168 -3.31 6.31 7.12
CA GLY A 168 -2.85 7.48 7.84
C GLY A 168 -1.46 7.27 8.41
N VAL A 169 -0.58 8.20 8.14
CA VAL A 169 0.80 8.25 8.65
C VAL A 169 0.94 9.46 9.55
N MET A 170 1.52 9.28 10.72
CA MET A 170 1.88 10.36 11.65
C MET A 170 3.37 10.24 11.99
N LEU A 171 4.13 11.28 11.68
CA LEU A 171 5.57 11.33 11.89
C LEU A 171 5.95 12.54 12.75
N ASP A 172 6.76 12.31 13.76
CA ASP A 172 7.52 13.35 14.45
C ASP A 172 8.83 13.56 13.69
N CYS A 173 8.98 14.76 13.09
CA CYS A 173 10.07 15.08 12.18
C CYS A 173 11.03 16.08 12.81
N GLU A 174 12.30 15.69 12.95
CA GLU A 174 13.42 16.55 13.26
C GLU A 174 14.07 16.99 11.92
N ILE A 175 13.98 18.28 11.61
CA ILE A 175 14.54 18.85 10.37
C ILE A 175 15.82 19.61 10.70
N ARG A 176 16.91 19.28 10.01
CA ARG A 176 18.21 19.93 10.22
C ARG A 176 18.12 21.46 10.06
N GLY A 177 18.57 22.17 11.08
CA GLY A 177 18.58 23.63 11.08
C GLY A 177 17.29 24.28 11.58
N LEU A 178 16.29 23.51 11.94
CA LEU A 178 15.08 24.01 12.59
C LEU A 178 15.13 23.76 14.10
N PRO A 179 14.60 24.71 14.92
CA PRO A 179 14.76 24.67 16.37
C PRO A 179 13.83 23.71 17.10
N GLN A 180 12.85 23.14 16.40
CA GLN A 180 11.83 22.26 16.99
C GLN A 180 11.42 21.16 16.03
N ASN A 181 10.86 20.10 16.58
CA ASN A 181 10.24 19.03 15.78
C ASN A 181 8.90 19.47 15.21
N TYR A 182 8.53 18.84 14.12
CA TYR A 182 7.28 19.07 13.40
C TYR A 182 6.50 17.77 13.30
N LEU A 183 5.21 17.85 13.58
CA LEU A 183 4.31 16.74 13.34
C LEU A 183 3.83 16.76 11.88
N ALA A 184 4.23 15.76 11.11
CA ALA A 184 3.71 15.53 9.77
C ALA A 184 2.56 14.51 9.83
N LYS A 185 1.45 14.83 9.18
CA LYS A 185 0.32 13.91 9.02
C LYS A 185 0.00 13.77 7.55
N THR A 186 -0.01 12.53 7.07
CA THR A 186 -0.44 12.18 5.72
C THR A 186 -1.66 11.28 5.79
N VAL A 187 -2.68 11.59 4.99
CA VAL A 187 -3.83 10.72 4.77
C VAL A 187 -3.83 10.36 3.30
N ARG A 188 -4.07 9.09 2.98
CA ARG A 188 -4.13 8.59 1.60
C ARG A 188 -5.32 7.67 1.40
N GLU A 189 -5.83 7.71 0.20
CA GLU A 189 -6.92 6.86 -0.27
C GLU A 189 -6.51 6.28 -1.62
N LEU A 190 -6.67 4.97 -1.77
CA LEU A 190 -6.39 4.27 -3.02
C LEU A 190 -7.64 3.54 -3.47
N TYR A 191 -7.93 3.66 -4.76
CA TYR A 191 -9.03 2.99 -5.43
C TYR A 191 -8.47 2.22 -6.61
N VAL A 192 -8.84 0.95 -6.71
CA VAL A 192 -8.45 0.07 -7.81
C VAL A 192 -9.71 -0.50 -8.44
N GLU A 193 -9.83 -0.32 -9.74
CA GLU A 193 -10.91 -0.87 -10.56
C GLU A 193 -10.34 -1.33 -11.91
N PRO A 194 -10.88 -2.39 -12.53
CA PRO A 194 -10.48 -2.78 -13.87
C PRO A 194 -10.80 -1.68 -14.89
N ILE A 195 -9.91 -1.46 -15.83
CA ILE A 195 -10.18 -0.62 -17.00
C ILE A 195 -11.10 -1.42 -17.93
N LYS A 196 -12.27 -0.88 -18.22
CA LYS A 196 -13.26 -1.45 -19.14
C LYS A 196 -12.99 -1.03 -20.58
#